data_854dda8cc72d74715cf2de1c4b955284
#
_entry.id   854dda8cc72d74715cf2de1c4b955284
#
_cell.length_a   1.000
_cell.length_b   1.000
_cell.length_c   1.000
_cell.angle_alpha   90.00
_cell.angle_beta   90.00
_cell.angle_gamma   90.00
#
_symmetry.space_group_name_H-M   'P 1'
#
loop_
_entity.id
_entity.type
_entity.pdbx_description
1 polymer ?
#
loop_
_entity_poly.entity_id
_entity_poly.type
_entity_poly.pdbx_seq_one_letter_code
_entity_poly.pdbx_strand_id
1 'polypeptide(L)'
;LFRLGTLCLAIVLGTAGCQQRDKTPTAPPAAASGSASSSAAPAGITWFQGGLEAAFAAAASQHKPVFLYWGAEWCPPCHDLKAHVFSRRDFQEKLRQFIPVFLDGDAPGAQRIAGEFQVMGYPTVVVLRADRSEIARIAGGMDLASYADVLDLALEGVRPLPQVLAALRGDASQQLTPADCRRLAYNGWLLDPLADSDPKALVDTLQLAAQRCPVAARDERDRLLVTAAGLAATSERAAIEKGAKPTARLRTLLESVELLLSDRERSLVVADALLDIDDDFFVVARRLDPSHRVELRDHWFRLMDALEADSRYSDTLRLMSAAGRLSVAKALDEKESIPEAVAARARATLDAFMARNYDADARAGIVNSASWVLNLLGDDAGLRKMLEGEIKTSKTPFYYMPDLADLDEKAGRKDEALKWLQRAYAESRGPATRFQWGTLYVDGLLRMAPQDEPRIRAATLEVIGELNGADRIHARARTRLDRLHDSLRKWAKETHHADTLAAIAQRWDQICGALPASDPASRECPQLMSAGI
;
A
#
# COMPACT_ATOMS: atom_id res chain seq x y z
N LEU A 1 -4.07 -2.54 1.13
CA LEU A 1 -4.49 -2.33 2.49
C LEU A 1 -5.17 -1.01 2.80
N PHE A 2 -5.04 0.04 2.11
CA PHE A 2 -5.80 1.27 2.32
C PHE A 2 -6.34 1.72 0.97
N ARG A 3 -7.59 1.40 0.67
CA ARG A 3 -8.33 2.08 -0.37
C ARG A 3 -8.59 3.51 0.10
N LEU A 4 -7.75 4.45 -0.31
CA LEU A 4 -8.22 5.78 -0.60
C LEU A 4 -9.32 5.61 -1.66
N GLY A 5 -10.52 6.00 -1.36
CA GLY A 5 -11.77 5.93 -2.09
C GLY A 5 -11.76 5.15 -3.40
N THR A 6 -12.72 4.30 -3.56
CA THR A 6 -13.03 3.43 -4.69
C THR A 6 -12.61 4.03 -6.05
N LEU A 7 -11.42 3.68 -6.55
CA LEU A 7 -11.07 3.93 -7.95
C LEU A 7 -10.81 2.58 -8.61
N CYS A 8 -11.71 2.17 -9.50
CA CYS A 8 -11.64 0.96 -10.29
C CYS A 8 -10.29 0.82 -10.99
N LEU A 9 -9.58 -0.26 -10.70
CA LEU A 9 -8.38 -0.68 -11.41
C LEU A 9 -8.79 -1.38 -12.70
N ALA A 10 -8.87 -0.64 -13.81
CA ALA A 10 -8.94 -1.24 -15.14
C ALA A 10 -7.50 -1.49 -15.62
N ILE A 11 -7.11 -2.76 -15.63
CA ILE A 11 -5.84 -3.21 -16.21
C ILE A 11 -5.99 -3.28 -17.72
N VAL A 12 -5.28 -2.44 -18.45
CA VAL A 12 -5.11 -2.57 -19.90
C VAL A 12 -3.79 -3.27 -20.16
N LEU A 13 -3.87 -4.43 -20.78
CA LEU A 13 -2.75 -5.24 -21.25
C LEU A 13 -2.06 -4.58 -22.44
N GLY A 14 -0.80 -4.26 -22.29
CA GLY A 14 0.08 -3.88 -23.39
C GLY A 14 1.27 -4.84 -23.45
N THR A 15 1.31 -5.66 -24.50
CA THR A 15 2.41 -6.58 -24.79
C THR A 15 3.59 -5.84 -25.41
N ALA A 16 4.79 -5.96 -24.86
CA ALA A 16 6.02 -5.63 -25.57
C ALA A 16 7.14 -6.59 -25.18
N GLY A 17 7.76 -7.17 -26.22
CA GLY A 17 8.67 -8.27 -26.17
C GLY A 17 10.07 -7.96 -25.63
N CYS A 18 10.69 -8.99 -25.08
CA CYS A 18 12.07 -9.05 -24.62
C CYS A 18 13.08 -8.98 -25.77
N GLN A 19 14.06 -8.11 -25.64
CA GLN A 19 15.39 -8.31 -26.25
C GLN A 19 16.48 -8.03 -25.23
N GLN A 20 17.21 -9.07 -24.85
CA GLN A 20 18.45 -9.00 -24.10
C GLN A 20 19.56 -8.34 -24.92
N ARG A 21 20.28 -7.42 -24.30
CA ARG A 21 21.62 -7.01 -24.72
C ARG A 21 22.50 -6.76 -23.51
N ASP A 22 23.52 -7.60 -23.36
CA ASP A 22 24.64 -7.42 -22.47
C ASP A 22 25.37 -6.08 -22.72
N LYS A 23 25.59 -5.29 -21.67
CA LYS A 23 26.66 -4.28 -21.62
C LYS A 23 27.14 -4.07 -20.20
N THR A 24 28.41 -4.29 -20.00
CA THR A 24 29.24 -3.97 -18.84
C THR A 24 29.13 -2.48 -18.46
N PRO A 25 28.96 -2.11 -17.19
CA PRO A 25 28.86 -0.70 -16.80
C PRO A 25 30.24 -0.13 -16.48
N THR A 26 30.53 1.00 -17.14
CA THR A 26 31.61 1.92 -16.76
C THR A 26 31.13 2.80 -15.60
N ALA A 27 31.92 2.95 -14.55
CA ALA A 27 31.59 3.72 -13.36
C ALA A 27 31.39 5.22 -13.65
N PRO A 28 30.36 5.87 -13.08
CA PRO A 28 30.21 7.31 -13.12
C PRO A 28 30.92 8.00 -11.93
N PRO A 29 31.23 9.32 -12.05
CA PRO A 29 31.98 10.07 -11.06
C PRO A 29 31.17 10.36 -9.79
N ALA A 30 31.87 10.48 -8.67
CA ALA A 30 31.35 10.76 -7.34
C ALA A 30 30.44 11.99 -7.31
N ALA A 31 29.18 11.79 -6.91
CA ALA A 31 28.23 12.85 -6.63
C ALA A 31 28.32 13.30 -5.16
N ALA A 32 28.24 14.61 -4.98
CA ALA A 32 28.37 15.33 -3.73
C ALA A 32 27.46 14.79 -2.61
N SER A 33 28.03 14.62 -1.43
CA SER A 33 27.38 14.30 -0.17
C SER A 33 26.45 15.46 0.27
N GLY A 34 25.19 15.36 -0.08
CA GLY A 34 24.12 16.14 0.54
C GLY A 34 23.70 15.48 1.85
N SER A 35 23.91 16.15 2.97
CA SER A 35 23.39 15.74 4.29
C SER A 35 21.87 15.72 4.23
N ALA A 36 21.26 14.53 4.19
CA ALA A 36 19.82 14.38 4.34
C ALA A 36 19.41 14.82 5.75
N SER A 37 18.47 15.73 5.85
CA SER A 37 17.90 16.17 7.13
C SER A 37 17.29 14.98 7.87
N SER A 38 17.83 14.65 9.02
CA SER A 38 17.46 13.47 9.83
C SER A 38 16.16 13.62 10.63
N SER A 39 15.27 14.57 10.27
CA SER A 39 14.11 14.93 11.09
C SER A 39 12.95 13.92 11.10
N ALA A 40 12.92 12.98 10.17
CA ALA A 40 11.84 11.99 10.03
C ALA A 40 12.25 10.55 10.41
N ALA A 41 13.51 10.30 10.72
CA ALA A 41 13.98 8.96 11.05
C ALA A 41 13.41 8.46 12.39
N PRO A 42 12.93 7.19 12.47
CA PRO A 42 12.42 6.61 13.72
C PRO A 42 13.46 6.63 14.84
N ALA A 43 13.02 7.07 16.04
CA ALA A 43 13.88 7.16 17.22
C ALA A 43 14.28 5.78 17.75
N GLY A 44 15.42 5.73 18.47
CA GLY A 44 15.91 4.50 19.12
C GLY A 44 16.69 3.55 18.21
N ILE A 45 16.66 3.75 16.88
CA ILE A 45 17.44 3.00 15.90
C ILE A 45 18.65 3.86 15.48
N THR A 46 19.84 3.27 15.49
CA THR A 46 21.04 3.91 14.95
C THR A 46 21.06 3.74 13.44
N TRP A 47 20.37 4.64 12.75
CA TRP A 47 20.33 4.63 11.28
C TRP A 47 21.71 4.91 10.70
N PHE A 48 22.05 4.17 9.64
CA PHE A 48 23.30 4.35 8.94
C PHE A 48 23.40 5.77 8.36
N GLN A 49 24.50 6.45 8.68
CA GLN A 49 24.79 7.79 8.17
C GLN A 49 25.67 7.67 6.92
N GLY A 50 25.13 8.01 5.76
CA GLY A 50 25.82 7.93 4.48
C GLY A 50 24.86 7.54 3.35
N GLY A 51 25.38 7.55 2.13
CA GLY A 51 24.58 7.12 0.98
C GLY A 51 24.42 5.59 0.93
N LEU A 52 23.50 5.14 0.09
CA LEU A 52 23.18 3.72 -0.07
C LEU A 52 24.41 2.87 -0.46
N GLU A 53 25.29 3.39 -1.31
CA GLU A 53 26.53 2.72 -1.71
C GLU A 53 27.45 2.44 -0.51
N ALA A 54 27.61 3.43 0.38
CA ALA A 54 28.38 3.28 1.60
C ALA A 54 27.74 2.26 2.55
N ALA A 55 26.41 2.19 2.58
CA ALA A 55 25.68 1.18 3.36
C ALA A 55 25.97 -0.24 2.86
N PHE A 56 25.96 -0.46 1.53
CA PHE A 56 26.32 -1.76 0.96
C PHE A 56 27.80 -2.12 1.18
N ALA A 57 28.70 -1.14 1.09
CA ALA A 57 30.12 -1.37 1.44
C ALA A 57 30.28 -1.76 2.91
N ALA A 58 29.56 -1.11 3.83
CA ALA A 58 29.52 -1.46 5.24
C ALA A 58 28.92 -2.87 5.46
N ALA A 59 27.85 -3.20 4.74
CA ALA A 59 27.22 -4.52 4.77
C ALA A 59 28.20 -5.63 4.37
N ALA A 60 28.96 -5.41 3.29
CA ALA A 60 29.98 -6.35 2.82
C ALA A 60 31.11 -6.52 3.85
N SER A 61 31.64 -5.42 4.39
CA SER A 61 32.76 -5.46 5.35
C SER A 61 32.39 -6.03 6.71
N GLN A 62 31.12 -5.85 7.15
CA GLN A 62 30.62 -6.33 8.44
C GLN A 62 29.86 -7.66 8.33
N HIS A 63 29.71 -8.22 7.13
CA HIS A 63 28.91 -9.43 6.85
C HIS A 63 27.49 -9.34 7.40
N LYS A 64 26.84 -8.15 7.26
CA LYS A 64 25.49 -7.89 7.71
C LYS A 64 24.55 -7.62 6.53
N PRO A 65 23.27 -8.04 6.59
CA PRO A 65 22.28 -7.60 5.61
C PRO A 65 21.94 -6.12 5.78
N VAL A 66 21.46 -5.49 4.73
CA VAL A 66 20.92 -4.13 4.75
C VAL A 66 19.42 -4.21 5.05
N PHE A 67 18.97 -3.42 6.03
CA PHE A 67 17.56 -3.17 6.31
C PHE A 67 17.21 -1.80 5.75
N LEU A 68 16.55 -1.76 4.61
CA LEU A 68 16.21 -0.54 3.91
C LEU A 68 14.74 -0.20 4.12
N TYR A 69 14.47 0.89 4.85
CA TYR A 69 13.13 1.37 5.17
C TYR A 69 12.79 2.65 4.42
N TRP A 70 11.72 2.60 3.61
CA TRP A 70 11.09 3.76 3.02
C TRP A 70 9.90 4.20 3.85
N GLY A 71 9.90 5.47 4.22
CA GLY A 71 8.80 6.11 4.92
C GLY A 71 8.56 7.53 4.41
N ALA A 72 7.49 8.13 4.91
CA ALA A 72 7.19 9.53 4.72
C ALA A 72 6.63 10.10 6.03
N GLU A 73 6.88 11.38 6.29
CA GLU A 73 6.43 12.04 7.54
C GLU A 73 4.90 12.07 7.67
N TRP A 74 4.18 12.10 6.56
CA TRP A 74 2.72 12.16 6.52
C TRP A 74 2.01 10.80 6.55
N CYS A 75 2.74 9.70 6.56
CA CYS A 75 2.19 8.35 6.33
C CYS A 75 1.74 7.69 7.64
N PRO A 76 0.42 7.56 7.96
CA PRO A 76 -0.04 6.95 9.21
C PRO A 76 0.43 5.52 9.43
N PRO A 77 0.47 4.61 8.44
CA PRO A 77 1.05 3.29 8.64
C PRO A 77 2.55 3.33 8.97
N CYS A 78 3.29 4.37 8.50
CA CYS A 78 4.67 4.59 8.89
C CYS A 78 4.78 5.00 10.36
N HIS A 79 3.86 5.82 10.83
CA HIS A 79 3.76 6.20 12.24
C HIS A 79 3.40 5.01 13.12
N ASP A 80 2.48 4.15 12.68
CA ASP A 80 2.14 2.92 13.39
C ASP A 80 3.35 1.99 13.56
N LEU A 81 4.16 1.79 12.50
CA LEU A 81 5.42 1.05 12.61
C LEU A 81 6.41 1.69 13.59
N LYS A 82 6.52 3.02 13.59
CA LYS A 82 7.38 3.75 14.54
C LYS A 82 6.93 3.52 15.98
N ALA A 83 5.62 3.63 16.22
CA ALA A 83 5.03 3.49 17.56
C ALA A 83 5.09 2.06 18.11
N HIS A 84 4.85 1.05 17.28
CA HIS A 84 4.58 -0.30 17.75
C HIS A 84 5.65 -1.34 17.41
N VAL A 85 6.50 -1.06 16.41
CA VAL A 85 7.59 -1.97 16.00
C VAL A 85 8.95 -1.34 16.29
N PHE A 86 9.25 -0.17 15.72
CA PHE A 86 10.58 0.44 15.79
C PHE A 86 10.92 1.00 17.18
N SER A 87 9.93 1.35 17.99
CA SER A 87 10.09 1.77 19.39
C SER A 87 10.47 0.62 20.32
N ARG A 88 10.24 -0.62 19.89
CA ARG A 88 10.44 -1.80 20.72
C ARG A 88 11.93 -2.11 20.90
N ARG A 89 12.33 -2.36 22.15
CA ARG A 89 13.72 -2.64 22.50
C ARG A 89 14.23 -3.96 21.89
N ASP A 90 13.41 -5.00 21.90
CA ASP A 90 13.72 -6.28 21.29
C ASP A 90 13.96 -6.17 19.77
N PHE A 91 13.12 -5.39 19.07
CA PHE A 91 13.30 -5.08 17.66
C PHE A 91 14.60 -4.30 17.41
N GLN A 92 14.85 -3.25 18.21
CA GLN A 92 16.08 -2.44 18.10
C GLN A 92 17.35 -3.27 18.33
N GLU A 93 17.32 -4.22 19.28
CA GLU A 93 18.41 -5.15 19.55
C GLU A 93 18.64 -6.10 18.35
N LYS A 94 17.57 -6.65 17.77
CA LYS A 94 17.65 -7.48 16.55
C LYS A 94 18.22 -6.68 15.37
N LEU A 95 17.81 -5.44 15.20
CA LEU A 95 18.23 -4.59 14.09
C LEU A 95 19.73 -4.22 14.12
N ARG A 96 20.42 -4.37 15.25
CA ARG A 96 21.89 -4.22 15.35
C ARG A 96 22.67 -5.26 14.50
N GLN A 97 22.01 -6.34 14.10
CA GLN A 97 22.58 -7.35 13.21
C GLN A 97 22.49 -6.95 11.73
N PHE A 98 21.92 -5.81 11.43
CA PHE A 98 21.71 -5.25 10.09
C PHE A 98 22.47 -3.93 9.94
N ILE A 99 22.58 -3.45 8.70
CA ILE A 99 22.89 -2.06 8.38
C ILE A 99 21.54 -1.36 8.11
N PRO A 100 20.98 -0.63 9.09
CA PRO A 100 19.66 -0.01 8.92
C PRO A 100 19.80 1.30 8.15
N VAL A 101 19.10 1.41 7.03
CA VAL A 101 19.03 2.60 6.17
C VAL A 101 17.60 3.11 6.16
N PHE A 102 17.42 4.39 6.48
CA PHE A 102 16.14 5.09 6.35
C PHE A 102 16.18 6.03 5.15
N LEU A 103 15.16 5.95 4.31
CA LEU A 103 14.94 6.86 3.19
C LEU A 103 13.58 7.54 3.35
N ASP A 104 13.63 8.87 3.54
CA ASP A 104 12.44 9.70 3.39
C ASP A 104 12.09 9.81 1.91
N GLY A 105 10.84 9.53 1.55
CA GLY A 105 10.38 9.55 0.17
C GLY A 105 10.52 10.90 -0.54
N ASP A 106 10.61 11.99 0.20
CA ASP A 106 10.81 13.34 -0.34
C ASP A 106 12.27 13.83 -0.29
N ALA A 107 13.19 13.01 0.27
CA ALA A 107 14.61 13.35 0.26
C ALA A 107 15.20 13.33 -1.17
N PRO A 108 16.21 14.18 -1.45
CA PRO A 108 16.88 14.19 -2.76
C PRO A 108 17.39 12.79 -3.16
N GLY A 109 17.06 12.35 -4.37
CA GLY A 109 17.46 11.05 -4.90
C GLY A 109 16.70 9.83 -4.34
N ALA A 110 15.87 9.99 -3.30
CA ALA A 110 15.12 8.87 -2.70
C ALA A 110 14.20 8.18 -3.71
N GLN A 111 13.54 8.95 -4.57
CA GLN A 111 12.61 8.39 -5.56
C GLN A 111 13.34 7.65 -6.69
N ARG A 112 14.56 8.05 -7.07
CA ARG A 112 15.40 7.27 -7.99
C ARG A 112 15.77 5.93 -7.38
N ILE A 113 16.20 5.94 -6.11
CA ILE A 113 16.50 4.71 -5.36
C ILE A 113 15.23 3.86 -5.22
N ALA A 114 14.07 4.47 -4.93
CA ALA A 114 12.79 3.77 -4.90
C ALA A 114 12.49 3.09 -6.25
N GLY A 115 12.83 3.73 -7.38
CA GLY A 115 12.71 3.16 -8.71
C GLY A 115 13.63 1.95 -8.92
N GLU A 116 14.89 2.00 -8.44
CA GLU A 116 15.85 0.88 -8.50
C GLU A 116 15.32 -0.36 -7.77
N PHE A 117 14.71 -0.17 -6.60
CA PHE A 117 14.13 -1.24 -5.78
C PHE A 117 12.62 -1.43 -6.01
N GLN A 118 12.04 -0.77 -7.01
CA GLN A 118 10.63 -0.85 -7.38
C GLN A 118 9.67 -0.66 -6.19
N VAL A 119 9.97 0.35 -5.36
CA VAL A 119 9.13 0.72 -4.21
C VAL A 119 7.92 1.51 -4.70
N MET A 120 6.72 0.97 -4.49
CA MET A 120 5.47 1.56 -4.98
C MET A 120 4.66 2.28 -3.89
N GLY A 121 4.99 2.09 -2.62
CA GLY A 121 4.21 2.65 -1.51
C GLY A 121 5.00 2.86 -0.22
N TYR A 122 4.34 3.44 0.78
CA TYR A 122 4.86 3.62 2.13
C TYR A 122 3.91 3.00 3.17
N PRO A 123 4.43 2.40 4.23
CA PRO A 123 5.83 2.00 4.41
C PRO A 123 6.23 0.83 3.50
N THR A 124 7.49 0.77 3.11
CA THR A 124 8.09 -0.42 2.51
C THR A 124 9.44 -0.70 3.17
N VAL A 125 9.65 -1.93 3.58
CA VAL A 125 10.96 -2.43 4.03
C VAL A 125 11.47 -3.44 3.02
N VAL A 126 12.72 -3.27 2.58
CA VAL A 126 13.40 -4.27 1.76
C VAL A 126 14.66 -4.71 2.51
N VAL A 127 14.78 -6.00 2.72
CA VAL A 127 15.98 -6.59 3.33
C VAL A 127 16.84 -7.17 2.22
N LEU A 128 18.10 -6.74 2.17
CA LEU A 128 19.00 -7.00 1.06
C LEU A 128 20.32 -7.62 1.56
N ARG A 129 20.94 -8.47 0.73
CA ARG A 129 22.33 -8.87 0.94
C ARG A 129 23.28 -7.75 0.52
N ALA A 130 24.54 -7.89 0.89
CA ALA A 130 25.58 -6.95 0.47
C ALA A 130 25.77 -6.89 -1.05
N ASP A 131 25.42 -7.95 -1.79
CA ASP A 131 25.40 -8.00 -3.26
C ASP A 131 24.12 -7.42 -3.89
N ARG A 132 23.27 -6.78 -3.07
CA ARG A 132 21.97 -6.18 -3.44
C ARG A 132 20.86 -7.18 -3.77
N SER A 133 21.11 -8.48 -3.66
CA SER A 133 20.04 -9.46 -3.83
C SER A 133 19.00 -9.35 -2.71
N GLU A 134 17.74 -9.34 -3.09
CA GLU A 134 16.62 -9.19 -2.15
C GLU A 134 16.41 -10.48 -1.36
N ILE A 135 16.33 -10.33 -0.04
CA ILE A 135 16.00 -11.41 0.89
C ILE A 135 14.51 -11.39 1.17
N ALA A 136 13.96 -10.24 1.53
CA ALA A 136 12.56 -10.09 1.86
C ALA A 136 12.07 -8.68 1.53
N ARG A 137 10.78 -8.58 1.21
CA ARG A 137 10.06 -7.32 0.99
C ARG A 137 8.80 -7.33 1.85
N ILE A 138 8.69 -6.34 2.72
CA ILE A 138 7.53 -6.13 3.56
C ILE A 138 6.86 -4.83 3.09
N ALA A 139 5.61 -4.93 2.68
CA ALA A 139 4.81 -3.79 2.27
C ALA A 139 3.64 -3.62 3.23
N GLY A 140 3.44 -2.39 3.71
CA GLY A 140 2.39 -2.10 4.69
C GLY A 140 2.80 -2.35 6.14
N GLY A 141 1.82 -2.27 7.03
CA GLY A 141 1.98 -2.57 8.46
C GLY A 141 1.85 -4.07 8.71
N MET A 142 2.69 -4.58 9.57
CA MET A 142 2.71 -5.97 10.01
C MET A 142 2.90 -5.95 11.53
N ASP A 143 2.40 -6.95 12.24
CA ASP A 143 2.63 -7.04 13.68
C ASP A 143 4.12 -7.30 14.01
N LEU A 144 4.49 -7.05 15.28
CA LEU A 144 5.89 -7.15 15.70
C LEU A 144 6.47 -8.56 15.53
N ALA A 145 5.69 -9.60 15.81
CA ALA A 145 6.17 -10.99 15.74
C ALA A 145 6.46 -11.36 14.30
N SER A 146 5.55 -11.06 13.38
CA SER A 146 5.71 -11.27 11.94
C SER A 146 6.91 -10.50 11.38
N TYR A 147 7.14 -9.25 11.84
CA TYR A 147 8.34 -8.49 11.48
C TYR A 147 9.63 -9.18 11.94
N ALA A 148 9.64 -9.65 13.20
CA ALA A 148 10.80 -10.35 13.75
C ALA A 148 11.11 -11.62 12.97
N ASP A 149 10.08 -12.39 12.61
CA ASP A 149 10.19 -13.63 11.84
C ASP A 149 10.75 -13.41 10.44
N VAL A 150 10.32 -12.33 9.76
CA VAL A 150 10.87 -11.97 8.44
C VAL A 150 12.33 -11.54 8.53
N LEU A 151 12.72 -10.82 9.61
CA LEU A 151 14.13 -10.46 9.81
C LEU A 151 15.00 -11.67 10.10
N ASP A 152 14.49 -12.70 10.78
CA ASP A 152 15.24 -13.94 11.01
C ASP A 152 15.59 -14.65 9.70
N LEU A 153 14.72 -14.59 8.68
CA LEU A 153 15.05 -15.12 7.35
C LEU A 153 16.35 -14.53 6.79
N ALA A 154 16.62 -13.24 7.05
CA ALA A 154 17.83 -12.59 6.57
C ALA A 154 19.09 -13.09 7.28
N LEU A 155 18.97 -13.52 8.52
CA LEU A 155 20.05 -14.03 9.34
C LEU A 155 20.30 -15.53 9.11
N GLU A 156 19.29 -16.28 8.71
CA GLU A 156 19.35 -17.72 8.42
C GLU A 156 19.91 -18.07 7.03
N GLY A 157 20.23 -17.09 6.20
CA GLY A 157 20.83 -17.33 4.88
C GLY A 157 19.88 -17.97 3.85
N VAL A 158 18.58 -17.66 3.91
CA VAL A 158 17.54 -18.20 3.01
C VAL A 158 17.80 -17.95 1.52
N ARG A 159 17.27 -18.84 0.68
CA ARG A 159 17.36 -18.73 -0.77
C ARG A 159 16.71 -17.45 -1.30
N PRO A 160 17.24 -16.79 -2.34
CA PRO A 160 16.57 -15.68 -3.03
C PRO A 160 15.19 -16.08 -3.56
N LEU A 161 14.22 -15.13 -3.58
CA LEU A 161 12.85 -15.41 -4.01
C LEU A 161 12.75 -16.07 -5.41
N PRO A 162 13.54 -15.66 -6.43
CA PRO A 162 13.55 -16.36 -7.71
C PRO A 162 13.91 -17.84 -7.62
N GLN A 163 14.83 -18.21 -6.72
CA GLN A 163 15.21 -19.61 -6.50
C GLN A 163 14.09 -20.38 -5.76
N VAL A 164 13.42 -19.74 -4.81
CA VAL A 164 12.26 -20.34 -4.12
C VAL A 164 11.12 -20.58 -5.11
N LEU A 165 10.83 -19.59 -5.98
CA LEU A 165 9.82 -19.73 -7.04
C LEU A 165 10.19 -20.79 -8.08
N ALA A 166 11.47 -20.91 -8.44
CA ALA A 166 11.96 -21.97 -9.31
C ALA A 166 11.77 -23.36 -8.67
N ALA A 167 12.13 -23.49 -7.38
CA ALA A 167 11.91 -24.73 -6.62
C ALA A 167 10.41 -25.04 -6.48
N LEU A 168 9.58 -24.03 -6.25
CA LEU A 168 8.12 -24.18 -6.18
C LEU A 168 7.51 -24.70 -7.49
N ARG A 169 8.01 -24.26 -8.64
CA ARG A 169 7.55 -24.66 -9.98
C ARG A 169 8.24 -25.92 -10.51
N GLY A 170 9.33 -26.34 -9.87
CA GLY A 170 10.12 -27.51 -10.24
C GLY A 170 9.49 -28.84 -9.83
N ASP A 171 10.26 -29.92 -9.93
CA ASP A 171 9.81 -31.26 -9.56
C ASP A 171 9.34 -31.30 -8.09
N ALA A 172 8.27 -32.07 -7.82
CA ALA A 172 7.73 -32.29 -6.49
C ALA A 172 8.72 -32.92 -5.49
N SER A 173 9.81 -33.50 -5.98
CA SER A 173 10.93 -33.97 -5.16
C SER A 173 11.71 -32.84 -4.48
N GLN A 174 11.67 -31.60 -5.00
CA GLN A 174 12.26 -30.43 -4.36
C GLN A 174 11.33 -29.89 -3.28
N GLN A 175 11.58 -30.30 -2.03
CA GLN A 175 10.81 -29.82 -0.91
C GLN A 175 11.14 -28.35 -0.58
N LEU A 176 10.09 -27.57 -0.28
CA LEU A 176 10.25 -26.25 0.33
C LEU A 176 10.61 -26.43 1.82
N THR A 177 11.54 -25.61 2.28
CA THR A 177 11.85 -25.54 3.72
C THR A 177 10.80 -24.63 4.42
N PRO A 178 10.64 -24.71 5.76
CA PRO A 178 9.82 -23.76 6.50
C PRO A 178 10.23 -22.29 6.25
N ALA A 179 11.53 -22.02 6.11
CA ALA A 179 12.05 -20.69 5.79
C ALA A 179 11.62 -20.20 4.37
N ASP A 180 11.60 -21.09 3.37
CA ASP A 180 11.05 -20.78 2.06
C ASP A 180 9.55 -20.43 2.13
N CYS A 181 8.80 -21.20 2.93
CA CYS A 181 7.37 -20.97 3.13
C CYS A 181 7.10 -19.65 3.83
N ARG A 182 7.87 -19.32 4.87
CA ARG A 182 7.81 -18.04 5.56
C ARG A 182 8.09 -16.88 4.59
N ARG A 183 9.13 -17.02 3.77
CA ARG A 183 9.43 -16.04 2.74
C ARG A 183 8.26 -15.83 1.77
N LEU A 184 7.63 -16.90 1.29
CA LEU A 184 6.47 -16.82 0.40
C LEU A 184 5.25 -16.21 1.09
N ALA A 185 4.98 -16.60 2.35
CA ALA A 185 3.81 -16.17 3.10
C ALA A 185 3.82 -14.69 3.46
N TYR A 186 4.99 -14.14 3.76
CA TYR A 186 5.15 -12.73 4.19
C TYR A 186 5.66 -11.81 3.08
N ASN A 187 5.77 -12.30 1.83
CA ASN A 187 6.16 -11.45 0.71
C ASN A 187 5.04 -10.45 0.37
N GLY A 188 5.42 -9.21 0.14
CA GLY A 188 4.48 -8.15 -0.28
C GLY A 188 4.00 -8.29 -1.72
N TRP A 189 3.31 -9.36 -2.05
CA TRP A 189 2.96 -9.78 -3.41
C TRP A 189 2.31 -8.70 -4.28
N LEU A 190 1.49 -7.84 -3.69
CA LEU A 190 0.83 -6.76 -4.43
C LEU A 190 1.79 -5.64 -4.85
N LEU A 191 2.98 -5.60 -4.24
CA LEU A 191 4.01 -4.58 -4.50
C LEU A 191 5.34 -5.21 -4.92
N ASP A 192 5.36 -6.52 -5.19
CA ASP A 192 6.55 -7.23 -5.62
C ASP A 192 6.62 -7.25 -7.16
N PRO A 193 7.70 -6.73 -7.75
CA PRO A 193 7.89 -6.77 -9.20
C PRO A 193 8.05 -8.18 -9.78
N LEU A 194 8.38 -9.17 -8.93
CA LEU A 194 8.45 -10.58 -9.32
C LEU A 194 7.08 -11.28 -9.24
N ALA A 195 6.09 -10.63 -8.65
CA ALA A 195 4.72 -11.12 -8.70
C ALA A 195 4.24 -11.12 -10.15
N ASP A 196 3.58 -12.20 -10.56
CA ASP A 196 2.93 -12.24 -11.86
C ASP A 196 1.95 -11.06 -11.98
N SER A 197 2.05 -10.32 -13.06
CA SER A 197 1.11 -9.23 -13.38
C SER A 197 -0.29 -9.77 -13.67
N ASP A 198 -0.42 -11.07 -13.93
CA ASP A 198 -1.70 -11.77 -14.04
C ASP A 198 -2.15 -12.25 -12.65
N PRO A 199 -3.25 -11.70 -12.10
CA PRO A 199 -3.78 -12.11 -10.80
C PRO A 199 -4.07 -13.62 -10.71
N LYS A 200 -4.45 -14.28 -11.80
CA LYS A 200 -4.71 -15.72 -11.81
C LYS A 200 -3.42 -16.53 -11.62
N ALA A 201 -2.35 -16.14 -12.29
CA ALA A 201 -1.05 -16.79 -12.14
C ALA A 201 -0.49 -16.59 -10.72
N LEU A 202 -0.74 -15.43 -10.11
CA LEU A 202 -0.37 -15.19 -8.71
C LEU A 202 -1.17 -16.10 -7.76
N VAL A 203 -2.49 -16.20 -7.93
CA VAL A 203 -3.33 -17.12 -7.14
C VAL A 203 -2.83 -18.57 -7.28
N ASP A 204 -2.48 -19.01 -8.50
CA ASP A 204 -1.90 -20.34 -8.73
C ASP A 204 -0.60 -20.55 -7.95
N THR A 205 0.27 -19.56 -7.97
CA THR A 205 1.55 -19.59 -7.26
C THR A 205 1.37 -19.71 -5.75
N LEU A 206 0.47 -18.89 -5.17
CA LEU A 206 0.20 -18.88 -3.73
C LEU A 206 -0.47 -20.19 -3.28
N GLN A 207 -1.44 -20.69 -4.02
CA GLN A 207 -2.09 -21.95 -3.72
C GLN A 207 -1.13 -23.14 -3.82
N LEU A 208 -0.28 -23.18 -4.84
CA LEU A 208 0.76 -24.19 -4.98
C LEU A 208 1.76 -24.13 -3.82
N ALA A 209 2.16 -22.91 -3.41
CA ALA A 209 3.02 -22.72 -2.26
C ALA A 209 2.40 -23.28 -0.98
N ALA A 210 1.14 -22.96 -0.70
CA ALA A 210 0.41 -23.51 0.45
C ALA A 210 0.35 -25.04 0.44
N GLN A 211 0.20 -25.67 -0.74
CA GLN A 211 0.16 -27.13 -0.87
C GLN A 211 1.54 -27.77 -0.67
N ARG A 212 2.62 -27.12 -1.13
CA ARG A 212 3.98 -27.68 -1.10
C ARG A 212 4.75 -27.35 0.18
N CYS A 213 4.26 -26.44 1.00
CA CYS A 213 4.84 -26.15 2.30
C CYS A 213 4.64 -27.33 3.25
N PRO A 214 5.68 -27.71 4.04
CA PRO A 214 5.58 -28.81 5.00
C PRO A 214 4.56 -28.50 6.10
N VAL A 215 4.08 -29.55 6.78
CA VAL A 215 3.10 -29.41 7.87
C VAL A 215 3.61 -28.55 9.02
N ALA A 216 4.94 -28.51 9.23
CA ALA A 216 5.58 -27.65 10.22
C ALA A 216 5.43 -26.15 9.92
N ALA A 217 5.15 -25.76 8.68
CA ALA A 217 4.90 -24.39 8.24
C ALA A 217 3.38 -24.11 8.11
N ARG A 218 2.60 -24.53 9.09
CA ARG A 218 1.12 -24.45 9.05
C ARG A 218 0.64 -23.01 8.96
N ASP A 219 1.20 -22.11 9.74
CA ASP A 219 0.78 -20.72 9.83
C ASP A 219 1.07 -19.97 8.50
N GLU A 220 2.22 -20.27 7.90
CA GLU A 220 2.58 -19.77 6.57
C GLU A 220 1.63 -20.31 5.48
N ARG A 221 1.24 -21.59 5.55
CA ARG A 221 0.26 -22.18 4.64
C ARG A 221 -1.10 -21.49 4.75
N ASP A 222 -1.55 -21.22 5.97
CA ASP A 222 -2.81 -20.53 6.22
C ASP A 222 -2.79 -19.12 5.64
N ARG A 223 -1.70 -18.38 5.88
CA ARG A 223 -1.52 -17.04 5.34
C ARG A 223 -1.52 -17.04 3.80
N LEU A 224 -0.84 -17.97 3.16
CA LEU A 224 -0.84 -18.13 1.70
C LEU A 224 -2.23 -18.42 1.14
N LEU A 225 -3.00 -19.30 1.81
CA LEU A 225 -4.39 -19.61 1.41
C LEU A 225 -5.31 -18.41 1.56
N VAL A 226 -5.19 -17.66 2.66
CA VAL A 226 -5.96 -16.44 2.90
C VAL A 226 -5.69 -15.41 1.80
N THR A 227 -4.42 -15.14 1.49
CA THR A 227 -4.04 -14.21 0.43
C THR A 227 -4.55 -14.67 -0.94
N ALA A 228 -4.41 -15.96 -1.26
CA ALA A 228 -4.91 -16.53 -2.51
C ALA A 228 -6.44 -16.40 -2.63
N ALA A 229 -7.16 -16.63 -1.54
CA ALA A 229 -8.63 -16.56 -1.51
C ALA A 229 -9.14 -15.12 -1.74
N GLY A 230 -8.52 -14.14 -1.09
CA GLY A 230 -8.85 -12.73 -1.30
C GLY A 230 -8.64 -12.30 -2.75
N LEU A 231 -7.47 -12.60 -3.32
CA LEU A 231 -7.16 -12.27 -4.72
C LEU A 231 -8.08 -12.97 -5.72
N ALA A 232 -8.41 -14.25 -5.48
CA ALA A 232 -9.32 -15.01 -6.34
C ALA A 232 -10.74 -14.42 -6.27
N ALA A 233 -11.24 -14.09 -5.07
CA ALA A 233 -12.55 -13.48 -4.89
C ALA A 233 -12.65 -12.13 -5.63
N THR A 234 -11.67 -11.25 -5.46
CA THR A 234 -11.63 -9.96 -6.16
C THR A 234 -11.59 -10.13 -7.69
N SER A 235 -10.83 -11.10 -8.19
CA SER A 235 -10.71 -11.32 -9.65
C SER A 235 -11.98 -11.89 -10.29
N GLU A 236 -12.78 -12.66 -9.54
CA GLU A 236 -13.98 -13.33 -10.05
C GLU A 236 -15.29 -12.59 -9.70
N ARG A 237 -15.27 -11.65 -8.74
CA ARG A 237 -16.47 -10.96 -8.23
C ARG A 237 -17.37 -10.41 -9.32
N ALA A 238 -16.82 -9.60 -10.22
CA ALA A 238 -17.62 -8.95 -11.26
C ALA A 238 -18.32 -9.93 -12.20
N ALA A 239 -17.71 -11.08 -12.48
CA ALA A 239 -18.32 -12.14 -13.29
C ALA A 239 -19.42 -12.87 -12.51
N ILE A 240 -19.18 -13.16 -11.23
CA ILE A 240 -20.16 -13.81 -10.34
C ILE A 240 -21.39 -12.90 -10.12
N GLU A 241 -21.20 -11.60 -9.99
CA GLU A 241 -22.29 -10.63 -9.90
C GLU A 241 -23.19 -10.62 -11.15
N LYS A 242 -22.60 -10.92 -12.31
CA LYS A 242 -23.34 -11.08 -13.58
C LYS A 242 -23.92 -12.49 -13.81
N GLY A 243 -23.84 -13.36 -12.78
CA GLY A 243 -24.43 -14.70 -12.82
C GLY A 243 -23.46 -15.82 -13.26
N ALA A 244 -22.16 -15.54 -13.44
CA ALA A 244 -21.18 -16.59 -13.70
C ALA A 244 -21.06 -17.52 -12.46
N LYS A 245 -20.76 -18.79 -12.71
CA LYS A 245 -20.43 -19.73 -11.64
C LYS A 245 -18.99 -19.51 -11.21
N PRO A 246 -18.68 -19.51 -9.90
CA PRO A 246 -17.31 -19.47 -9.43
C PRO A 246 -16.53 -20.68 -9.89
N THR A 247 -15.24 -20.48 -10.09
CA THR A 247 -14.32 -21.57 -10.44
C THR A 247 -14.25 -22.61 -9.31
N ALA A 248 -13.89 -23.85 -9.65
CA ALA A 248 -13.65 -24.90 -8.64
C ALA A 248 -12.55 -24.45 -7.65
N ARG A 249 -11.53 -23.74 -8.16
CA ARG A 249 -10.44 -23.18 -7.36
C ARG A 249 -10.96 -22.22 -6.30
N LEU A 250 -11.73 -21.21 -6.68
CA LEU A 250 -12.27 -20.23 -5.74
C LEU A 250 -13.11 -20.91 -4.65
N ARG A 251 -13.94 -21.90 -5.01
CA ARG A 251 -14.70 -22.68 -4.01
C ARG A 251 -13.80 -23.36 -2.99
N THR A 252 -12.76 -24.09 -3.45
CA THR A 252 -11.81 -24.74 -2.54
C THR A 252 -11.08 -23.76 -1.62
N LEU A 253 -10.72 -22.58 -2.12
CA LEU A 253 -10.09 -21.53 -1.33
C LEU A 253 -11.05 -20.97 -0.28
N LEU A 254 -12.32 -20.72 -0.63
CA LEU A 254 -13.35 -20.27 0.30
C LEU A 254 -13.57 -21.29 1.42
N GLU A 255 -13.77 -22.56 1.08
CA GLU A 255 -13.92 -23.66 2.05
C GLU A 255 -12.71 -23.73 3.00
N SER A 256 -11.50 -23.54 2.47
CA SER A 256 -10.27 -23.56 3.29
C SER A 256 -10.23 -22.39 4.29
N VAL A 257 -10.65 -21.18 3.89
CA VAL A 257 -10.69 -20.01 4.77
C VAL A 257 -11.84 -20.13 5.79
N GLU A 258 -13.00 -20.67 5.40
CA GLU A 258 -14.10 -20.95 6.33
C GLU A 258 -13.69 -21.96 7.41
N LEU A 259 -12.98 -23.03 7.01
CA LEU A 259 -12.41 -24.00 7.97
C LEU A 259 -11.37 -23.33 8.89
N LEU A 260 -10.53 -22.45 8.36
CA LEU A 260 -9.57 -21.69 9.16
C LEU A 260 -10.29 -20.79 10.18
N LEU A 261 -11.33 -20.07 9.77
CA LEU A 261 -12.13 -19.18 10.63
C LEU A 261 -12.88 -19.95 11.74
N SER A 262 -13.17 -21.24 11.55
CA SER A 262 -13.77 -22.08 12.58
C SER A 262 -12.82 -22.37 13.76
N ASP A 263 -11.50 -22.29 13.53
CA ASP A 263 -10.44 -22.42 14.54
C ASP A 263 -9.95 -21.03 14.98
N ARG A 264 -10.40 -20.59 16.15
CA ARG A 264 -10.12 -19.26 16.70
C ARG A 264 -8.62 -19.00 16.91
N GLU A 265 -7.88 -19.96 17.45
CA GLU A 265 -6.46 -19.77 17.76
C GLU A 265 -5.66 -19.67 16.47
N ARG A 266 -5.95 -20.52 15.52
CA ARG A 266 -5.31 -20.58 14.22
C ARG A 266 -5.61 -19.33 13.38
N SER A 267 -6.86 -18.88 13.36
CA SER A 267 -7.24 -17.67 12.63
C SER A 267 -6.64 -16.40 13.24
N LEU A 268 -6.45 -16.35 14.57
CA LEU A 268 -5.83 -15.21 15.24
C LEU A 268 -4.35 -15.04 14.85
N VAL A 269 -3.61 -16.11 14.60
CA VAL A 269 -2.20 -16.04 14.14
C VAL A 269 -2.05 -15.32 12.79
N VAL A 270 -3.06 -15.43 11.93
CA VAL A 270 -3.06 -14.79 10.60
C VAL A 270 -4.11 -13.68 10.50
N ALA A 271 -4.49 -13.08 11.63
CA ALA A 271 -5.56 -12.08 11.69
C ALA A 271 -5.27 -10.83 10.83
N ASP A 272 -4.03 -10.41 10.73
CA ASP A 272 -3.61 -9.33 9.85
C ASP A 272 -3.88 -9.65 8.37
N ALA A 273 -3.55 -10.87 7.91
CA ALA A 273 -3.85 -11.31 6.55
C ALA A 273 -5.36 -11.47 6.33
N LEU A 274 -6.11 -11.93 7.33
CA LEU A 274 -7.56 -12.02 7.26
C LEU A 274 -8.23 -10.65 7.19
N LEU A 275 -7.71 -9.64 7.88
CA LEU A 275 -8.19 -8.26 7.75
C LEU A 275 -7.87 -7.64 6.38
N ASP A 276 -6.89 -8.19 5.68
CA ASP A 276 -6.52 -7.77 4.32
C ASP A 276 -7.40 -8.41 3.23
N ILE A 277 -8.18 -9.45 3.59
CA ILE A 277 -9.19 -9.99 2.67
C ILE A 277 -10.19 -8.89 2.39
N ASP A 278 -10.32 -8.53 1.12
CA ASP A 278 -11.31 -7.57 0.65
C ASP A 278 -12.75 -8.08 0.93
N ASP A 279 -13.67 -7.15 1.10
CA ASP A 279 -15.12 -7.44 1.20
C ASP A 279 -15.62 -8.35 0.08
N ASP A 280 -14.92 -8.37 -1.07
CA ASP A 280 -15.19 -9.24 -2.21
C ASP A 280 -15.27 -10.72 -1.82
N PHE A 281 -14.43 -11.17 -0.87
CA PHE A 281 -14.48 -12.53 -0.36
C PHE A 281 -15.86 -12.85 0.25
N PHE A 282 -16.35 -12.00 1.14
CA PHE A 282 -17.61 -12.22 1.84
C PHE A 282 -18.84 -12.06 0.92
N VAL A 283 -18.77 -11.14 -0.04
CA VAL A 283 -19.80 -10.97 -1.08
C VAL A 283 -19.90 -12.22 -1.94
N VAL A 284 -18.76 -12.80 -2.31
CA VAL A 284 -18.71 -14.03 -3.11
C VAL A 284 -19.18 -15.23 -2.28
N ALA A 285 -18.68 -15.39 -1.04
CA ALA A 285 -19.08 -16.46 -0.15
C ALA A 285 -20.60 -16.48 0.09
N ARG A 286 -21.21 -15.31 0.36
CA ARG A 286 -22.68 -15.17 0.49
C ARG A 286 -23.45 -15.68 -0.72
N ARG A 287 -22.95 -15.41 -1.94
CA ARG A 287 -23.61 -15.81 -3.19
C ARG A 287 -23.47 -17.28 -3.47
N LEU A 288 -22.38 -17.90 -3.00
CA LEU A 288 -22.12 -19.32 -3.20
C LEU A 288 -22.96 -20.21 -2.30
N ASP A 289 -23.00 -19.88 -1.03
CA ASP A 289 -23.80 -20.59 -0.03
C ASP A 289 -24.47 -19.62 0.93
N PRO A 290 -25.68 -19.16 0.59
CA PRO A 290 -26.45 -18.27 1.46
C PRO A 290 -26.78 -18.91 2.82
N SER A 291 -26.77 -20.25 2.94
CA SER A 291 -27.08 -20.94 4.19
C SER A 291 -25.97 -20.82 5.23
N HIS A 292 -24.72 -20.76 4.83
CA HIS A 292 -23.55 -20.65 5.71
C HIS A 292 -23.22 -19.22 6.13
N ARG A 293 -23.86 -18.19 5.57
CA ARG A 293 -23.55 -16.79 5.86
C ARG A 293 -23.60 -16.41 7.34
N VAL A 294 -24.51 -17.03 8.11
CA VAL A 294 -24.64 -16.76 9.55
C VAL A 294 -23.45 -17.37 10.31
N GLU A 295 -23.09 -18.58 9.98
CA GLU A 295 -21.95 -19.27 10.58
C GLU A 295 -20.62 -18.57 10.26
N LEU A 296 -20.41 -18.19 9.00
CA LEU A 296 -19.24 -17.42 8.56
C LEU A 296 -19.13 -16.08 9.29
N ARG A 297 -20.25 -15.34 9.42
CA ARG A 297 -20.31 -14.10 10.21
C ARG A 297 -19.92 -14.35 11.66
N ASP A 298 -20.47 -15.38 12.28
CA ASP A 298 -20.27 -15.67 13.70
C ASP A 298 -18.82 -16.11 13.97
N HIS A 299 -18.20 -16.87 13.06
CA HIS A 299 -16.77 -17.18 13.11
C HIS A 299 -15.92 -15.90 13.02
N TRP A 300 -16.21 -15.04 12.06
CA TRP A 300 -15.53 -13.76 11.90
C TRP A 300 -15.67 -12.86 13.13
N PHE A 301 -16.85 -12.77 13.70
CA PHE A 301 -17.08 -11.93 14.89
C PHE A 301 -16.30 -12.47 16.10
N ARG A 302 -16.22 -13.79 16.28
CA ARG A 302 -15.37 -14.39 17.32
C ARG A 302 -13.88 -14.05 17.11
N LEU A 303 -13.40 -14.07 15.87
CA LEU A 303 -12.04 -13.62 15.55
C LEU A 303 -11.85 -12.14 15.91
N MET A 304 -12.80 -11.28 15.54
CA MET A 304 -12.74 -9.86 15.85
C MET A 304 -12.76 -9.58 17.36
N ASP A 305 -13.51 -10.35 18.14
CA ASP A 305 -13.49 -10.27 19.61
C ASP A 305 -12.13 -10.69 20.19
N ALA A 306 -11.52 -11.74 19.62
CA ALA A 306 -10.21 -12.19 20.02
C ALA A 306 -9.11 -11.17 19.70
N LEU A 307 -9.14 -10.59 18.49
CA LEU A 307 -8.19 -9.58 18.05
C LEU A 307 -8.28 -8.30 18.91
N GLU A 308 -9.50 -7.83 19.19
CA GLU A 308 -9.71 -6.66 20.03
C GLU A 308 -9.15 -6.83 21.44
N ALA A 309 -9.26 -8.02 21.99
CA ALA A 309 -8.79 -8.35 23.34
C ALA A 309 -7.27 -8.61 23.44
N ASP A 310 -6.60 -8.96 22.33
CA ASP A 310 -5.23 -9.43 22.36
C ASP A 310 -4.22 -8.26 22.33
N SER A 311 -3.58 -8.01 23.47
CA SER A 311 -2.61 -6.93 23.63
C SER A 311 -1.26 -7.16 22.91
N ARG A 312 -1.04 -8.29 22.26
CA ARG A 312 0.13 -8.52 21.41
C ARG A 312 0.07 -7.68 20.14
N TYR A 313 -1.14 -7.36 19.68
CA TYR A 313 -1.38 -6.50 18.53
C TYR A 313 -1.40 -5.01 18.90
N SER A 314 -1.04 -4.15 17.95
CA SER A 314 -1.14 -2.70 18.13
C SER A 314 -2.59 -2.26 18.36
N ASP A 315 -2.79 -1.15 19.06
CA ASP A 315 -4.12 -0.57 19.24
C ASP A 315 -4.77 -0.21 17.90
N THR A 316 -3.97 0.18 16.90
CA THR A 316 -4.41 0.42 15.53
C THR A 316 -5.05 -0.83 14.91
N LEU A 317 -4.36 -1.97 14.98
CA LEU A 317 -4.88 -3.23 14.44
C LEU A 317 -6.08 -3.73 15.26
N ARG A 318 -6.05 -3.60 16.58
CA ARG A 318 -7.15 -3.96 17.47
C ARG A 318 -8.42 -3.15 17.19
N LEU A 319 -8.29 -1.84 16.90
CA LEU A 319 -9.40 -1.00 16.48
C LEU A 319 -9.98 -1.44 15.11
N MET A 320 -9.16 -1.99 14.22
CA MET A 320 -9.63 -2.53 12.94
C MET A 320 -10.61 -3.70 13.11
N SER A 321 -10.70 -4.33 14.30
CA SER A 321 -11.75 -5.30 14.61
C SER A 321 -13.17 -4.70 14.46
N ALA A 322 -13.33 -3.43 14.80
CA ALA A 322 -14.61 -2.73 14.61
C ALA A 322 -14.94 -2.55 13.11
N ALA A 323 -13.95 -2.14 12.32
CA ALA A 323 -14.11 -2.05 10.86
C ALA A 323 -14.42 -3.43 10.25
N GLY A 324 -13.69 -4.48 10.65
CA GLY A 324 -13.91 -5.85 10.16
C GLY A 324 -15.32 -6.37 10.48
N ARG A 325 -15.90 -6.02 11.65
CA ARG A 325 -17.30 -6.37 11.96
C ARG A 325 -18.28 -5.66 11.04
N LEU A 326 -18.08 -4.37 10.81
CA LEU A 326 -18.95 -3.55 9.97
C LEU A 326 -18.89 -3.98 8.50
N SER A 327 -17.70 -4.14 7.94
CA SER A 327 -17.50 -4.57 6.57
C SER A 327 -18.14 -5.93 6.31
N VAL A 328 -17.89 -6.92 7.17
CA VAL A 328 -18.41 -8.27 6.97
C VAL A 328 -19.93 -8.33 7.20
N ALA A 329 -20.46 -7.60 8.19
CA ALA A 329 -21.91 -7.51 8.36
C ALA A 329 -22.58 -6.94 7.11
N LYS A 330 -22.01 -5.89 6.53
CA LYS A 330 -22.48 -5.27 5.30
C LYS A 330 -22.33 -6.21 4.10
N ALA A 331 -21.18 -6.82 3.91
CA ALA A 331 -20.89 -7.70 2.76
C ALA A 331 -21.77 -8.95 2.74
N LEU A 332 -22.12 -9.49 3.92
CA LEU A 332 -22.98 -10.67 4.06
C LEU A 332 -24.48 -10.36 4.00
N ASP A 333 -24.90 -9.11 4.09
CA ASP A 333 -26.30 -8.70 3.94
C ASP A 333 -26.64 -8.39 2.49
N GLU A 334 -27.79 -8.88 1.99
CA GLU A 334 -28.21 -8.68 0.59
C GLU A 334 -28.53 -7.21 0.27
N LYS A 335 -28.95 -6.46 1.28
CA LYS A 335 -29.25 -5.02 1.16
C LYS A 335 -28.07 -4.14 1.55
N GLU A 336 -26.92 -4.75 1.81
CA GLU A 336 -25.72 -4.07 2.30
C GLU A 336 -25.99 -3.22 3.56
N SER A 337 -26.93 -3.67 4.40
CA SER A 337 -27.28 -3.00 5.65
C SER A 337 -26.40 -3.49 6.81
N ILE A 338 -26.17 -2.62 7.78
CA ILE A 338 -25.45 -2.95 9.00
C ILE A 338 -26.46 -3.03 10.15
N PRO A 339 -26.60 -4.19 10.83
CA PRO A 339 -27.48 -4.30 11.97
C PRO A 339 -27.08 -3.33 13.09
N GLU A 340 -28.09 -2.69 13.74
CA GLU A 340 -27.86 -1.69 14.80
C GLU A 340 -26.95 -2.21 15.93
N ALA A 341 -27.13 -3.45 16.34
CA ALA A 341 -26.27 -4.07 17.38
C ALA A 341 -24.79 -4.14 16.97
N VAL A 342 -24.50 -4.36 15.68
CA VAL A 342 -23.13 -4.38 15.15
C VAL A 342 -22.57 -2.95 15.10
N ALA A 343 -23.36 -2.01 14.64
CA ALA A 343 -23.00 -0.58 14.64
C ALA A 343 -22.72 -0.06 16.06
N ALA A 344 -23.59 -0.37 17.01
CA ALA A 344 -23.43 0.01 18.42
C ALA A 344 -22.16 -0.59 19.04
N ARG A 345 -21.87 -1.88 18.75
CA ARG A 345 -20.64 -2.53 19.21
C ARG A 345 -19.37 -1.87 18.61
N ALA A 346 -19.38 -1.57 17.31
CA ALA A 346 -18.28 -0.90 16.66
C ALA A 346 -18.05 0.52 17.22
N ARG A 347 -19.11 1.28 17.51
CA ARG A 347 -19.02 2.59 18.19
C ARG A 347 -18.38 2.46 19.57
N ALA A 348 -18.81 1.48 20.37
CA ALA A 348 -18.25 1.25 21.70
C ALA A 348 -16.74 0.93 21.65
N THR A 349 -16.33 0.11 20.67
CA THR A 349 -14.90 -0.17 20.42
C THR A 349 -14.14 1.11 20.03
N LEU A 350 -14.68 1.88 19.06
CA LEU A 350 -14.10 3.15 18.63
C LEU A 350 -13.91 4.12 19.82
N ASP A 351 -14.95 4.34 20.61
CA ASP A 351 -14.93 5.25 21.75
C ASP A 351 -13.89 4.80 22.80
N ALA A 352 -13.81 3.50 23.08
CA ALA A 352 -12.85 2.96 24.03
C ALA A 352 -11.39 3.18 23.60
N PHE A 353 -11.07 3.02 22.32
CA PHE A 353 -9.73 3.28 21.80
C PHE A 353 -9.45 4.78 21.67
N MET A 354 -10.40 5.59 21.20
CA MET A 354 -10.21 7.03 21.07
C MET A 354 -10.08 7.77 22.40
N ALA A 355 -10.56 7.19 23.50
CA ALA A 355 -10.42 7.74 24.85
C ALA A 355 -9.01 7.52 25.46
N ARG A 356 -8.14 6.71 24.85
CA ARG A 356 -6.78 6.44 25.33
C ARG A 356 -5.84 7.60 25.00
N ASN A 357 -4.76 7.69 25.79
CA ASN A 357 -3.68 8.63 25.52
C ASN A 357 -2.65 8.00 24.58
N TYR A 358 -2.36 8.67 23.50
CA TYR A 358 -1.38 8.26 22.50
C TYR A 358 -0.31 9.34 22.32
N ASP A 359 0.93 8.92 22.06
CA ASP A 359 1.92 9.82 21.49
C ASP A 359 1.55 10.19 20.04
N ALA A 360 2.32 11.07 19.42
CA ALA A 360 1.99 11.60 18.10
C ALA A 360 2.00 10.50 17.00
N ASP A 361 2.91 9.52 17.11
CA ASP A 361 3.01 8.45 16.12
C ASP A 361 1.84 7.46 16.26
N ALA A 362 1.58 6.97 17.47
CA ALA A 362 0.44 6.09 17.74
C ALA A 362 -0.90 6.79 17.43
N ARG A 363 -1.01 8.10 17.71
CA ARG A 363 -2.21 8.89 17.39
C ARG A 363 -2.51 8.92 15.90
N ALA A 364 -1.50 9.11 15.04
CA ALA A 364 -1.69 9.11 13.59
C ALA A 364 -2.24 7.76 13.08
N GLY A 365 -1.74 6.64 13.59
CA GLY A 365 -2.25 5.30 13.28
C GLY A 365 -3.70 5.11 13.71
N ILE A 366 -4.02 5.46 14.97
CA ILE A 366 -5.38 5.33 15.53
C ILE A 366 -6.39 6.20 14.78
N VAL A 367 -6.07 7.45 14.46
CA VAL A 367 -6.97 8.35 13.71
C VAL A 367 -7.27 7.79 12.33
N ASN A 368 -6.28 7.20 11.66
CA ASN A 368 -6.49 6.57 10.37
C ASN A 368 -7.47 5.38 10.46
N SER A 369 -7.32 4.49 11.46
CA SER A 369 -8.26 3.39 11.69
C SER A 369 -9.64 3.87 12.12
N ALA A 370 -9.71 4.91 12.96
CA ALA A 370 -10.97 5.53 13.39
C ALA A 370 -11.73 6.16 12.22
N SER A 371 -11.01 6.82 11.28
CA SER A 371 -11.61 7.35 10.05
C SER A 371 -12.30 6.24 9.24
N TRP A 372 -11.67 5.09 9.14
CA TRP A 372 -12.24 3.94 8.46
C TRP A 372 -13.51 3.42 9.14
N VAL A 373 -13.50 3.29 10.46
CA VAL A 373 -14.69 2.86 11.24
C VAL A 373 -15.83 3.86 11.08
N LEU A 374 -15.55 5.16 11.19
CA LEU A 374 -16.58 6.22 11.04
C LEU A 374 -17.18 6.26 9.64
N ASN A 375 -16.37 6.07 8.59
CA ASN A 375 -16.84 5.95 7.22
C ASN A 375 -17.80 4.75 7.05
N LEU A 376 -17.45 3.59 7.59
CA LEU A 376 -18.30 2.39 7.52
C LEU A 376 -19.61 2.56 8.29
N LEU A 377 -19.59 3.30 9.40
CA LEU A 377 -20.79 3.67 10.17
C LEU A 377 -21.64 4.71 9.46
N GLY A 378 -21.14 5.38 8.42
CA GLY A 378 -21.80 6.54 7.82
C GLY A 378 -21.88 7.76 8.76
N ASP A 379 -20.99 7.83 9.76
CA ASP A 379 -20.93 8.94 10.71
C ASP A 379 -20.08 10.09 10.18
N ASP A 380 -20.57 10.73 9.13
CA ASP A 380 -19.89 11.86 8.47
C ASP A 380 -19.65 13.04 9.44
N ALA A 381 -20.53 13.24 10.41
CA ALA A 381 -20.41 14.31 11.41
C ALA A 381 -19.27 14.00 12.42
N GLY A 382 -19.22 12.78 12.92
CA GLY A 382 -18.14 12.30 13.79
C GLY A 382 -16.80 12.33 13.10
N LEU A 383 -16.73 11.85 11.85
CA LEU A 383 -15.52 11.88 11.03
C LEU A 383 -15.03 13.30 10.82
N ARG A 384 -15.89 14.23 10.40
CA ARG A 384 -15.55 15.64 10.23
C ARG A 384 -14.97 16.25 11.50
N LYS A 385 -15.67 16.09 12.62
CA LYS A 385 -15.25 16.63 13.92
C LYS A 385 -13.85 16.12 14.30
N MET A 386 -13.60 14.83 14.11
CA MET A 386 -12.31 14.23 14.40
C MET A 386 -11.21 14.81 13.50
N LEU A 387 -11.41 14.82 12.18
CA LEU A 387 -10.42 15.31 11.21
C LEU A 387 -10.11 16.81 11.38
N GLU A 388 -11.12 17.64 11.63
CA GLU A 388 -10.95 19.07 11.94
C GLU A 388 -10.16 19.29 13.25
N GLY A 389 -10.28 18.38 14.20
CA GLY A 389 -9.44 18.34 15.40
C GLY A 389 -7.98 18.04 15.08
N GLU A 390 -7.74 16.99 14.29
CA GLU A 390 -6.37 16.57 13.91
C GLU A 390 -5.64 17.62 13.07
N ILE A 391 -6.33 18.30 12.14
CA ILE A 391 -5.74 19.39 11.35
C ILE A 391 -5.12 20.49 12.22
N LYS A 392 -5.64 20.72 13.43
CA LYS A 392 -5.14 21.77 14.34
C LYS A 392 -3.86 21.36 15.07
N THR A 393 -3.60 20.07 15.22
CA THR A 393 -2.55 19.51 16.08
C THR A 393 -1.50 18.71 15.31
N SER A 394 -1.86 18.18 14.13
CA SER A 394 -0.96 17.37 13.32
C SER A 394 0.16 18.20 12.69
N LYS A 395 1.35 17.60 12.58
CA LYS A 395 2.47 18.15 11.79
C LYS A 395 2.23 18.09 10.30
N THR A 396 1.33 17.23 9.85
CA THR A 396 0.98 16.99 8.45
C THR A 396 -0.53 17.12 8.21
N PRO A 397 -1.10 18.32 8.48
CA PRO A 397 -2.56 18.53 8.42
C PRO A 397 -3.15 18.25 7.05
N PHE A 398 -2.37 18.44 5.98
CA PHE A 398 -2.77 18.22 4.59
C PHE A 398 -3.18 16.76 4.32
N TYR A 399 -2.73 15.80 5.14
CA TYR A 399 -3.10 14.40 5.00
C TYR A 399 -4.60 14.16 5.20
N TYR A 400 -5.22 14.88 6.13
CA TYR A 400 -6.64 14.71 6.49
C TYR A 400 -7.62 15.54 5.63
N MET A 401 -7.11 16.49 4.86
CA MET A 401 -7.94 17.40 4.08
C MET A 401 -8.68 16.74 2.92
N PRO A 402 -8.12 15.74 2.19
CA PRO A 402 -8.86 15.02 1.17
C PRO A 402 -10.11 14.31 1.72
N ASP A 403 -10.06 13.72 2.91
CA ASP A 403 -11.25 13.09 3.52
C ASP A 403 -12.33 14.12 3.85
N LEU A 404 -11.95 15.34 4.28
CA LEU A 404 -12.90 16.44 4.44
C LEU A 404 -13.48 16.91 3.10
N ALA A 405 -12.66 16.89 2.04
CA ALA A 405 -13.14 17.20 0.70
C ALA A 405 -14.17 16.17 0.22
N ASP A 406 -13.91 14.88 0.46
CA ASP A 406 -14.87 13.80 0.12
C ASP A 406 -16.20 13.96 0.88
N LEU A 407 -16.15 14.33 2.16
CA LEU A 407 -17.36 14.63 2.93
C LEU A 407 -18.14 15.82 2.37
N ASP A 408 -17.46 16.86 1.91
CA ASP A 408 -18.10 18.01 1.29
C ASP A 408 -18.63 17.70 -0.10
N GLU A 409 -17.89 16.92 -0.91
CA GLU A 409 -18.35 16.46 -2.22
C GLU A 409 -19.63 15.60 -2.10
N LYS A 410 -19.65 14.62 -1.18
CA LYS A 410 -20.85 13.81 -0.88
C LYS A 410 -22.05 14.65 -0.46
N ALA A 411 -21.81 15.72 0.28
CA ALA A 411 -22.85 16.64 0.71
C ALA A 411 -23.26 17.69 -0.34
N GLY A 412 -22.68 17.64 -1.55
CA GLY A 412 -22.92 18.59 -2.63
C GLY A 412 -22.24 19.96 -2.47
N ARG A 413 -21.40 20.14 -1.45
CA ARG A 413 -20.66 21.38 -1.18
C ARG A 413 -19.36 21.42 -1.97
N LYS A 414 -19.48 21.45 -3.29
CA LYS A 414 -18.35 21.32 -4.23
C LYS A 414 -17.25 22.37 -4.03
N ASP A 415 -17.62 23.62 -3.78
CA ASP A 415 -16.66 24.70 -3.57
C ASP A 415 -15.84 24.50 -2.30
N GLU A 416 -16.45 24.01 -1.22
CA GLU A 416 -15.74 23.71 0.02
C GLU A 416 -14.81 22.51 -0.16
N ALA A 417 -15.25 21.47 -0.87
CA ALA A 417 -14.41 20.32 -1.22
C ALA A 417 -13.17 20.76 -2.01
N LEU A 418 -13.34 21.62 -3.01
CA LEU A 418 -12.22 22.16 -3.80
C LEU A 418 -11.27 23.03 -2.96
N LYS A 419 -11.77 23.77 -1.98
CA LYS A 419 -10.91 24.53 -1.05
C LYS A 419 -10.04 23.60 -0.19
N TRP A 420 -10.60 22.49 0.28
CA TRP A 420 -9.83 21.49 1.03
C TRP A 420 -8.72 20.87 0.19
N LEU A 421 -9.02 20.43 -1.04
CA LEU A 421 -8.03 19.86 -1.95
C LEU A 421 -6.94 20.85 -2.34
N GLN A 422 -7.31 22.11 -2.63
CA GLN A 422 -6.36 23.18 -2.93
C GLN A 422 -5.44 23.44 -1.72
N ARG A 423 -6.01 23.51 -0.53
CA ARG A 423 -5.26 23.71 0.70
C ARG A 423 -4.33 22.54 1.00
N ALA A 424 -4.79 21.30 0.80
CA ALA A 424 -3.97 20.09 0.94
C ALA A 424 -2.74 20.16 0.03
N TYR A 425 -2.91 20.55 -1.23
CA TYR A 425 -1.80 20.77 -2.16
C TYR A 425 -0.87 21.90 -1.70
N ALA A 426 -1.41 23.04 -1.32
CA ALA A 426 -0.62 24.20 -0.91
C ALA A 426 0.21 23.94 0.36
N GLU A 427 -0.31 23.19 1.33
CA GLU A 427 0.36 22.89 2.59
C GLU A 427 1.27 21.65 2.51
N SER A 428 1.14 20.81 1.48
CA SER A 428 1.98 19.64 1.30
C SER A 428 3.43 20.03 1.00
N ARG A 429 4.39 19.20 1.43
CA ARG A 429 5.83 19.49 1.33
C ARG A 429 6.55 18.33 0.65
N GLY A 430 7.64 18.67 -0.03
CA GLY A 430 8.44 17.71 -0.77
C GLY A 430 7.90 17.42 -2.18
N PRO A 431 8.78 17.15 -3.15
CA PRO A 431 8.39 17.09 -4.55
C PRO A 431 7.46 15.92 -4.88
N ALA A 432 7.70 14.75 -4.31
CA ALA A 432 6.88 13.57 -4.53
C ALA A 432 5.50 13.72 -3.86
N THR A 433 5.48 14.25 -2.66
CA THR A 433 4.27 14.56 -1.90
C THR A 433 3.45 15.64 -2.58
N ARG A 434 4.05 16.79 -2.95
CA ARG A 434 3.33 17.87 -3.63
C ARG A 434 2.69 17.42 -4.94
N PHE A 435 3.40 16.67 -5.76
CA PHE A 435 2.82 16.13 -6.98
C PHE A 435 1.60 15.21 -6.67
N GLN A 436 1.70 14.37 -5.64
CA GLN A 436 0.59 13.50 -5.24
C GLN A 436 -0.66 14.29 -4.84
N TRP A 437 -0.54 15.29 -3.96
CA TRP A 437 -1.68 16.12 -3.52
C TRP A 437 -2.18 17.06 -4.61
N GLY A 438 -1.27 17.53 -5.46
CA GLY A 438 -1.64 18.32 -6.65
C GLY A 438 -2.51 17.54 -7.62
N THR A 439 -2.20 16.26 -7.90
CA THR A 439 -3.06 15.44 -8.77
C THR A 439 -4.45 15.24 -8.18
N LEU A 440 -4.59 15.08 -6.85
CA LEU A 440 -5.91 15.01 -6.20
C LEU A 440 -6.72 16.31 -6.38
N TYR A 441 -6.04 17.45 -6.32
CA TYR A 441 -6.70 18.74 -6.54
C TYR A 441 -7.17 18.91 -8.00
N VAL A 442 -6.34 18.56 -8.98
CA VAL A 442 -6.74 18.62 -10.41
C VAL A 442 -7.89 17.64 -10.67
N ASP A 443 -7.82 16.40 -10.19
CA ASP A 443 -8.92 15.44 -10.33
C ASP A 443 -10.22 15.96 -9.69
N GLY A 444 -10.12 16.62 -8.54
CA GLY A 444 -11.26 17.31 -7.91
C GLY A 444 -11.87 18.39 -8.79
N LEU A 445 -11.04 19.22 -9.43
CA LEU A 445 -11.50 20.24 -10.37
C LEU A 445 -12.24 19.63 -11.57
N LEU A 446 -11.64 18.58 -12.17
CA LEU A 446 -12.25 17.89 -13.31
C LEU A 446 -13.64 17.30 -12.99
N ARG A 447 -13.83 16.81 -11.74
CA ARG A 447 -15.12 16.23 -11.31
C ARG A 447 -16.14 17.29 -10.88
N MET A 448 -15.72 18.28 -10.10
CA MET A 448 -16.63 19.19 -9.40
C MET A 448 -16.83 20.54 -10.12
N ALA A 449 -15.84 20.99 -10.90
CA ALA A 449 -15.91 22.25 -11.64
C ALA A 449 -15.40 22.09 -13.10
N PRO A 450 -15.93 21.13 -13.89
CA PRO A 450 -15.42 20.83 -15.23
C PRO A 450 -15.53 21.99 -16.22
N GLN A 451 -16.32 23.03 -15.93
CA GLN A 451 -16.48 24.23 -16.76
C GLN A 451 -15.49 25.36 -16.41
N ASP A 452 -14.72 25.23 -15.31
CA ASP A 452 -13.71 26.21 -14.92
C ASP A 452 -12.35 25.87 -15.58
N GLU A 453 -12.34 25.97 -16.92
CA GLU A 453 -11.13 25.70 -17.73
C GLU A 453 -9.91 26.50 -17.26
N PRO A 454 -10.02 27.84 -17.00
CA PRO A 454 -8.84 28.60 -16.59
C PRO A 454 -8.19 28.05 -15.30
N ARG A 455 -9.01 27.63 -14.33
CA ARG A 455 -8.52 27.06 -13.07
C ARG A 455 -7.93 25.66 -13.26
N ILE A 456 -8.57 24.80 -14.07
CA ILE A 456 -8.08 23.46 -14.42
C ILE A 456 -6.72 23.58 -15.10
N ARG A 457 -6.60 24.46 -16.10
CA ARG A 457 -5.36 24.71 -16.83
C ARG A 457 -4.24 25.19 -15.91
N ALA A 458 -4.51 26.21 -15.10
CA ALA A 458 -3.52 26.79 -14.18
C ALA A 458 -3.04 25.74 -13.16
N ALA A 459 -3.97 25.03 -12.51
CA ALA A 459 -3.63 23.99 -11.55
C ALA A 459 -2.84 22.85 -12.18
N THR A 460 -3.22 22.38 -13.38
CA THR A 460 -2.51 21.30 -14.07
C THR A 460 -1.09 21.70 -14.42
N LEU A 461 -0.88 22.91 -14.98
CA LEU A 461 0.45 23.41 -15.32
C LEU A 461 1.36 23.57 -14.09
N GLU A 462 0.80 23.99 -12.96
CA GLU A 462 1.52 24.05 -11.68
C GLU A 462 1.91 22.65 -11.20
N VAL A 463 0.95 21.72 -11.16
CA VAL A 463 1.13 20.34 -10.64
C VAL A 463 2.15 19.56 -11.48
N ILE A 464 2.07 19.60 -12.81
CA ILE A 464 3.10 18.95 -13.64
C ILE A 464 4.47 19.62 -13.47
N GLY A 465 4.49 20.91 -13.14
CA GLY A 465 5.70 21.65 -12.80
C GLY A 465 6.47 21.07 -11.60
N GLU A 466 5.81 20.37 -10.69
CA GLU A 466 6.47 19.65 -9.57
C GLU A 466 7.42 18.54 -10.07
N LEU A 467 7.20 18.04 -11.28
CA LEU A 467 8.07 17.05 -11.93
C LEU A 467 9.26 17.66 -12.67
N ASN A 468 9.41 18.99 -12.64
CA ASN A 468 10.55 19.67 -13.26
C ASN A 468 11.83 19.46 -12.43
N GLY A 469 12.80 18.75 -12.98
CA GLY A 469 14.09 18.48 -12.36
C GLY A 469 14.46 17.01 -12.38
N ALA A 470 15.74 16.74 -12.15
CA ALA A 470 16.27 15.38 -12.13
C ALA A 470 15.62 14.52 -11.01
N ASP A 471 15.52 13.22 -11.28
CA ASP A 471 15.01 12.20 -10.34
C ASP A 471 13.55 12.41 -9.89
N ARG A 472 12.73 13.20 -10.58
CA ARG A 472 11.33 13.46 -10.21
C ARG A 472 10.32 12.58 -10.94
N ILE A 473 10.66 12.08 -12.12
CA ILE A 473 9.79 11.21 -12.93
C ILE A 473 10.12 9.76 -12.65
N HIS A 474 9.65 9.26 -11.52
CA HIS A 474 9.82 7.87 -11.04
C HIS A 474 8.52 7.07 -11.18
N ALA A 475 8.56 5.76 -10.90
CA ALA A 475 7.44 4.83 -11.14
C ALA A 475 6.09 5.31 -10.54
N ARG A 476 6.09 5.78 -9.26
CA ARG A 476 4.87 6.31 -8.63
C ARG A 476 4.36 7.58 -9.30
N ALA A 477 5.28 8.49 -9.69
CA ALA A 477 4.91 9.70 -10.41
C ALA A 477 4.33 9.38 -11.78
N ARG A 478 4.94 8.43 -12.51
CA ARG A 478 4.42 7.95 -13.82
C ARG A 478 3.00 7.42 -13.71
N THR A 479 2.73 6.49 -12.79
CA THR A 479 1.38 5.94 -12.61
C THR A 479 0.33 7.02 -12.32
N ARG A 480 0.70 8.07 -11.56
CA ARG A 480 -0.20 9.20 -11.30
C ARG A 480 -0.35 10.10 -12.50
N LEU A 481 0.73 10.34 -13.22
CA LEU A 481 0.75 11.13 -14.44
C LEU A 481 -0.12 10.52 -15.53
N ASP A 482 -0.03 9.19 -15.74
CA ASP A 482 -0.85 8.46 -16.69
C ASP A 482 -2.34 8.61 -16.37
N ARG A 483 -2.73 8.44 -15.10
CA ARG A 483 -4.12 8.64 -14.66
C ARG A 483 -4.59 10.09 -14.86
N LEU A 484 -3.76 11.05 -14.50
CA LEU A 484 -4.06 12.47 -14.69
C LEU A 484 -4.25 12.78 -16.18
N HIS A 485 -3.37 12.24 -17.04
CA HIS A 485 -3.46 12.41 -18.48
C HIS A 485 -4.75 11.84 -19.06
N ASP A 486 -5.14 10.62 -18.65
CA ASP A 486 -6.39 10.00 -19.08
C ASP A 486 -7.61 10.82 -18.64
N SER A 487 -7.61 11.31 -17.39
CA SER A 487 -8.68 12.17 -16.86
C SER A 487 -8.80 13.49 -17.64
N LEU A 488 -7.66 14.13 -17.95
CA LEU A 488 -7.61 15.37 -18.73
C LEU A 488 -8.08 15.16 -20.18
N ARG A 489 -7.66 14.07 -20.83
CA ARG A 489 -8.11 13.74 -22.20
C ARG A 489 -9.62 13.53 -22.25
N LYS A 490 -10.16 12.78 -21.29
CA LYS A 490 -11.60 12.56 -21.20
C LYS A 490 -12.34 13.88 -21.02
N TRP A 491 -11.92 14.71 -20.06
CA TRP A 491 -12.50 16.02 -19.80
C TRP A 491 -12.44 16.93 -21.03
N ALA A 492 -11.27 17.06 -21.66
CA ALA A 492 -11.10 17.96 -22.81
C ALA A 492 -11.94 17.52 -24.02
N LYS A 493 -12.13 16.20 -24.20
CA LYS A 493 -13.02 15.67 -25.25
C LYS A 493 -14.49 16.02 -24.96
N GLU A 494 -14.93 15.91 -23.70
CA GLU A 494 -16.31 16.15 -23.29
C GLU A 494 -16.67 17.65 -23.26
N THR A 495 -15.67 18.52 -22.99
CA THR A 495 -15.86 19.97 -22.84
C THR A 495 -15.28 20.80 -24.00
N HIS A 496 -14.70 20.16 -25.01
CA HIS A 496 -14.12 20.79 -26.20
C HIS A 496 -12.92 21.74 -25.94
N HIS A 497 -12.06 21.41 -24.93
CA HIS A 497 -10.89 22.20 -24.55
C HIS A 497 -9.57 21.58 -25.05
N ALA A 498 -9.46 21.32 -26.35
CA ALA A 498 -8.23 20.78 -26.98
C ALA A 498 -7.03 21.73 -26.82
N ASP A 499 -7.24 23.04 -26.84
CA ASP A 499 -6.18 24.03 -26.66
C ASP A 499 -5.50 23.96 -25.29
N THR A 500 -6.26 23.60 -24.26
CA THR A 500 -5.72 23.40 -22.92
C THR A 500 -4.84 22.17 -22.89
N LEU A 501 -5.23 21.06 -23.51
CA LEU A 501 -4.36 19.88 -23.64
C LEU A 501 -3.06 20.21 -24.39
N ALA A 502 -3.14 20.98 -25.47
CA ALA A 502 -1.97 21.40 -26.23
C ALA A 502 -0.99 22.24 -25.38
N ALA A 503 -1.52 23.16 -24.55
CA ALA A 503 -0.70 23.94 -23.63
C ALA A 503 -0.05 23.08 -22.54
N ILE A 504 -0.76 22.07 -22.02
CA ILE A 504 -0.23 21.11 -21.03
C ILE A 504 0.87 20.26 -21.68
N ALA A 505 0.64 19.73 -22.89
CA ALA A 505 1.63 18.97 -23.64
C ALA A 505 2.90 19.80 -23.92
N GLN A 506 2.75 21.05 -24.36
CA GLN A 506 3.89 21.96 -24.56
C GLN A 506 4.70 22.17 -23.27
N ARG A 507 4.03 22.34 -22.14
CA ARG A 507 4.71 22.45 -20.83
C ARG A 507 5.43 21.15 -20.48
N TRP A 508 4.82 20.00 -20.76
CA TRP A 508 5.43 18.69 -20.54
C TRP A 508 6.69 18.51 -21.38
N ASP A 509 6.65 18.87 -22.66
CA ASP A 509 7.83 18.82 -23.55
C ASP A 509 8.99 19.68 -23.02
N GLN A 510 8.69 20.86 -22.44
CA GLN A 510 9.70 21.70 -21.78
C GLN A 510 10.33 21.01 -20.57
N ILE A 511 9.51 20.32 -19.73
CA ILE A 511 10.00 19.56 -18.58
C ILE A 511 10.90 18.42 -19.06
N CYS A 512 10.48 17.66 -20.07
CA CYS A 512 11.27 16.57 -20.63
C CYS A 512 12.58 17.04 -21.26
N GLY A 513 12.54 18.16 -22.00
CA GLY A 513 13.71 18.75 -22.64
C GLY A 513 14.73 19.33 -21.66
N ALA A 514 14.31 19.65 -20.43
CA ALA A 514 15.19 20.14 -19.37
C ALA A 514 15.85 19.01 -18.53
N LEU A 515 15.45 17.75 -18.74
CA LEU A 515 16.04 16.62 -18.00
C LEU A 515 17.48 16.39 -18.44
N PRO A 516 18.41 16.12 -17.50
CA PRO A 516 19.76 15.69 -17.84
C PRO A 516 19.73 14.40 -18.70
N ALA A 517 20.63 14.29 -19.67
CA ALA A 517 20.73 13.06 -20.49
C ALA A 517 21.05 11.81 -19.67
N SER A 518 21.60 11.98 -18.46
CA SER A 518 21.87 10.91 -17.49
C SER A 518 20.63 10.50 -16.69
N ASP A 519 19.54 11.28 -16.73
CA ASP A 519 18.29 10.92 -16.05
C ASP A 519 17.63 9.73 -16.77
N PRO A 520 17.33 8.62 -16.09
CA PRO A 520 16.66 7.47 -16.72
C PRO A 520 15.34 7.82 -17.41
N ALA A 521 14.61 8.82 -16.90
CA ALA A 521 13.34 9.25 -17.45
C ALA A 521 13.49 10.03 -18.76
N SER A 522 14.66 10.58 -19.10
CA SER A 522 14.85 11.48 -20.27
C SER A 522 14.41 10.84 -21.59
N ARG A 523 14.54 9.52 -21.74
CA ARG A 523 14.17 8.79 -22.98
C ARG A 523 12.68 8.52 -23.12
N GLU A 524 11.98 8.33 -21.99
CA GLU A 524 10.58 7.92 -21.96
C GLU A 524 9.63 9.09 -21.69
N CYS A 525 10.15 10.17 -21.11
CA CYS A 525 9.40 11.33 -20.72
C CYS A 525 8.49 11.90 -21.83
N PRO A 526 8.96 12.11 -23.10
CA PRO A 526 8.10 12.64 -24.15
C PRO A 526 6.88 11.77 -24.47
N GLN A 527 6.95 10.46 -24.17
CA GLN A 527 5.89 9.51 -24.49
C GLN A 527 4.77 9.51 -23.45
N LEU A 528 5.03 9.96 -22.21
CA LEU A 528 4.10 9.85 -21.07
C LEU A 528 2.84 10.74 -21.22
N MET A 529 2.92 11.84 -21.98
CA MET A 529 1.78 12.74 -22.23
C MET A 529 1.53 13.03 -23.72
N SER A 530 2.20 12.32 -24.63
CA SER A 530 2.13 12.58 -26.07
C SER A 530 1.18 11.67 -26.85
N ALA A 531 0.61 10.65 -26.24
CA ALA A 531 -0.23 9.68 -26.94
C ALA A 531 -1.58 10.27 -27.34
N GLY A 532 -1.64 10.85 -28.53
CA GLY A 532 -2.87 11.09 -29.30
C GLY A 532 -3.67 12.32 -28.83
N ILE A 533 -3.22 13.50 -29.23
CA ILE A 533 -4.11 14.63 -29.46
C ILE A 533 -4.85 14.43 -30.77
#